data_f053771c7b857faa8b972bb947f23eda
#
_entry.id   f053771c7b857faa8b972bb947f23eda
#
_cell.length_a   1.000
_cell.length_b   1.000
_cell.length_c   1.000
_cell.angle_alpha   90.00
_cell.angle_beta   90.00
_cell.angle_gamma   90.00
#
_symmetry.space_group_name_H-M   'P 1'
#
loop_
_entity.id
_entity.type
_entity.pdbx_description
1 polymer ?
#
loop_
_entity_poly.entity_id
_entity_poly.type
_entity_poly.pdbx_seq_one_letter_code
_entity_poly.pdbx_strand_id
1 'polypeptide(L)'
;KPSKSHMLVISFIGFQNDTIHVSKKNQELDITLREGVELNEVNVVSRRMGTMKLRSSVMNEEMISSAELSRAACCNLGESFVTNPSVDVSYSDAATGAKQIKLLGLSGTYVQMLTENIPNYRGAASPYGLGYVPGPWMQSIQVSKGISSVKNGYEAITGQINVEFKK
;
A
#
# COMPACT_ATOMS: atom_id res chain seq x y z
N LYS A 1 -19.07 13.34 -64.48
CA LYS A 1 -19.61 12.80 -63.19
C LYS A 1 -18.49 12.64 -62.24
N PRO A 2 -18.49 13.19 -61.02
CA PRO A 2 -17.43 12.98 -60.05
C PRO A 2 -17.44 11.51 -59.65
N SER A 3 -16.29 10.83 -59.78
CA SER A 3 -16.10 9.49 -59.28
C SER A 3 -16.13 9.56 -57.73
N LYS A 4 -17.10 8.93 -57.12
CA LYS A 4 -17.15 8.80 -55.68
C LYS A 4 -16.04 7.81 -55.28
N SER A 5 -14.97 8.29 -54.73
CA SER A 5 -14.01 7.48 -54.01
C SER A 5 -14.61 7.06 -52.67
N HIS A 6 -14.61 5.78 -52.38
CA HIS A 6 -15.04 5.26 -51.09
C HIS A 6 -13.83 4.91 -50.26
N MET A 7 -13.85 5.33 -49.00
CA MET A 7 -12.80 5.01 -48.00
C MET A 7 -13.25 3.75 -47.24
N LEU A 8 -12.41 2.74 -47.23
CA LEU A 8 -12.63 1.50 -46.50
C LEU A 8 -11.68 1.46 -45.33
N VAL A 9 -12.20 1.39 -44.11
CA VAL A 9 -11.42 1.23 -42.87
C VAL A 9 -11.50 -0.23 -42.46
N ILE A 10 -10.36 -0.84 -42.28
CA ILE A 10 -10.24 -2.24 -41.89
C ILE A 10 -9.64 -2.26 -40.47
N SER A 11 -10.34 -2.92 -39.55
CA SER A 11 -9.89 -3.06 -38.17
C SER A 11 -10.05 -4.51 -37.70
N PHE A 12 -9.07 -4.98 -36.97
CA PHE A 12 -9.10 -6.29 -36.31
C PHE A 12 -8.45 -6.18 -34.94
N ILE A 13 -8.96 -6.92 -33.97
CA ILE A 13 -8.45 -6.89 -32.59
C ILE A 13 -6.98 -7.36 -32.60
N GLY A 14 -6.08 -6.53 -32.02
CA GLY A 14 -4.65 -6.80 -31.98
C GLY A 14 -3.85 -6.26 -33.17
N PHE A 15 -4.50 -5.65 -34.16
CA PHE A 15 -3.86 -5.08 -35.33
C PHE A 15 -4.11 -3.58 -35.45
N GLN A 16 -3.22 -2.88 -36.17
CA GLN A 16 -3.42 -1.46 -36.48
C GLN A 16 -4.50 -1.31 -37.55
N ASN A 17 -5.37 -0.33 -37.37
CA ASN A 17 -6.38 0.00 -38.35
C ASN A 17 -5.72 0.51 -39.63
N ASP A 18 -6.12 -0.04 -40.77
CA ASP A 18 -5.65 0.43 -42.08
C ASP A 18 -6.82 1.05 -42.87
N THR A 19 -6.51 2.10 -43.64
CA THR A 19 -7.50 2.85 -44.39
C THR A 19 -7.12 2.92 -45.85
N ILE A 20 -7.97 2.34 -46.72
CA ILE A 20 -7.72 2.21 -48.16
C ILE A 20 -8.78 2.95 -48.96
N HIS A 21 -8.32 3.65 -49.99
CA HIS A 21 -9.19 4.30 -50.97
C HIS A 21 -9.59 3.33 -52.12
N VAL A 22 -10.85 3.01 -52.20
CA VAL A 22 -11.40 2.14 -53.25
C VAL A 22 -12.02 2.97 -54.35
N SER A 23 -11.48 2.88 -55.54
CA SER A 23 -11.95 3.68 -56.71
C SER A 23 -12.68 2.89 -57.77
N LYS A 24 -12.67 1.57 -57.76
CA LYS A 24 -13.30 0.69 -58.74
C LYS A 24 -14.32 -0.24 -58.14
N LYS A 25 -15.40 -0.54 -58.90
CA LYS A 25 -16.57 -1.26 -58.44
C LYS A 25 -16.36 -2.76 -58.20
N ASN A 26 -15.34 -3.38 -58.76
CA ASN A 26 -14.94 -4.77 -58.56
C ASN A 26 -13.40 -4.84 -58.50
N GLN A 27 -12.85 -4.70 -57.33
CA GLN A 27 -11.44 -4.80 -57.08
C GLN A 27 -11.21 -5.85 -55.99
N GLU A 28 -10.39 -6.82 -56.28
CA GLU A 28 -9.90 -7.77 -55.30
C GLU A 28 -8.75 -7.07 -54.53
N LEU A 29 -8.86 -6.99 -53.23
CA LEU A 29 -7.91 -6.31 -52.37
C LEU A 29 -7.32 -7.34 -51.40
N ASP A 30 -6.05 -7.59 -51.56
CA ASP A 30 -5.25 -8.37 -50.58
C ASP A 30 -4.62 -7.40 -49.58
N ILE A 31 -5.02 -7.53 -48.28
CA ILE A 31 -4.67 -6.57 -47.26
C ILE A 31 -4.00 -7.28 -46.12
N THR A 32 -2.76 -6.93 -45.88
CA THR A 32 -1.99 -7.43 -44.72
C THR A 32 -2.01 -6.40 -43.61
N LEU A 33 -2.72 -6.68 -42.54
CA LEU A 33 -2.72 -5.82 -41.34
C LEU A 33 -1.41 -5.99 -40.59
N ARG A 34 -0.88 -4.88 -40.10
CA ARG A 34 0.30 -4.86 -39.21
C ARG A 34 -0.13 -5.13 -37.79
N GLU A 35 0.64 -5.92 -37.06
CA GLU A 35 0.42 -6.13 -35.63
C GLU A 35 0.33 -4.80 -34.90
N GLY A 36 -0.66 -4.68 -34.02
CA GLY A 36 -0.80 -3.53 -33.14
C GLY A 36 0.38 -3.47 -32.20
N VAL A 37 0.84 -2.26 -31.85
CA VAL A 37 1.82 -2.10 -30.80
C VAL A 37 1.18 -2.58 -29.51
N GLU A 38 1.72 -3.62 -28.87
CA GLU A 38 1.37 -3.97 -27.52
C GLU A 38 1.63 -2.73 -26.66
N LEU A 39 0.56 -2.14 -26.13
CA LEU A 39 0.68 -1.12 -25.11
C LEU A 39 1.24 -1.82 -23.88
N ASN A 40 2.53 -1.64 -23.65
CA ASN A 40 3.11 -2.04 -22.38
C ASN A 40 2.28 -1.42 -21.26
N GLU A 41 1.81 -2.26 -20.35
CA GLU A 41 1.08 -1.85 -19.17
C GLU A 41 1.90 -0.75 -18.46
N VAL A 42 1.40 0.47 -18.51
CA VAL A 42 2.00 1.57 -17.76
C VAL A 42 1.59 1.40 -16.31
N ASN A 43 2.41 0.71 -15.54
CA ASN A 43 2.26 0.62 -14.11
C ASN A 43 2.54 2.00 -13.49
N VAL A 44 1.51 2.82 -13.36
CA VAL A 44 1.59 4.10 -12.67
C VAL A 44 1.65 3.84 -11.17
N VAL A 45 2.84 3.60 -10.64
CA VAL A 45 3.06 3.52 -9.20
C VAL A 45 3.10 4.93 -8.64
N SER A 46 1.93 5.44 -8.24
CA SER A 46 1.85 6.68 -7.47
C SER A 46 2.23 6.39 -6.01
N ARG A 47 3.46 6.71 -5.63
CA ARG A 47 3.88 6.70 -4.22
C ARG A 47 3.39 8.00 -3.57
N ARG A 48 2.30 7.93 -2.82
CA ARG A 48 1.92 9.03 -1.93
C ARG A 48 2.87 9.03 -0.73
N MET A 49 3.48 10.18 -0.46
CA MET A 49 4.29 10.38 0.73
C MET A 49 3.37 10.66 1.94
N GLY A 50 3.73 10.10 3.10
CA GLY A 50 3.04 10.33 4.37
C GLY A 50 2.15 9.19 4.84
N THR A 51 1.41 9.44 5.90
CA THR A 51 0.41 8.51 6.45
C THR A 51 -0.82 8.50 5.55
N MET A 52 -1.22 7.33 5.08
CA MET A 52 -2.37 7.16 4.18
C MET A 52 -3.47 6.37 4.87
N LYS A 53 -4.72 6.84 4.71
CA LYS A 53 -5.90 6.03 5.05
C LYS A 53 -6.18 5.04 3.93
N LEU A 54 -6.26 3.76 4.25
CA LEU A 54 -6.68 2.72 3.33
C LEU A 54 -8.20 2.77 3.14
N ARG A 55 -8.65 3.30 2.00
CA ARG A 55 -10.09 3.40 1.68
C ARG A 55 -10.73 2.08 1.29
N SER A 56 -9.93 1.09 0.93
CA SER A 56 -10.39 -0.24 0.52
C SER A 56 -10.56 -1.21 1.70
N SER A 57 -10.07 -0.86 2.88
CA SER A 57 -10.24 -1.67 4.08
C SER A 57 -11.59 -1.42 4.73
N VAL A 58 -12.20 -2.49 5.23
CA VAL A 58 -13.43 -2.43 6.06
C VAL A 58 -13.13 -1.80 7.43
N MET A 59 -11.88 -1.87 7.86
CA MET A 59 -11.39 -1.31 9.12
C MET A 59 -10.82 0.09 8.89
N ASN A 60 -10.81 0.91 9.94
CA ASN A 60 -10.18 2.23 9.89
C ASN A 60 -8.66 2.08 9.98
N GLU A 61 -8.03 1.82 8.85
CA GLU A 61 -6.60 1.56 8.73
C GLU A 61 -5.85 2.76 8.20
N GLU A 62 -4.74 3.05 8.85
CA GLU A 62 -3.74 4.02 8.41
C GLU A 62 -2.43 3.29 8.14
N MET A 63 -1.79 3.62 7.01
CA MET A 63 -0.49 3.07 6.65
C MET A 63 0.57 4.18 6.67
N ILE A 64 1.63 3.94 7.42
CA ILE A 64 2.84 4.76 7.43
C ILE A 64 3.78 4.16 6.39
N SER A 65 4.11 4.92 5.36
CA SER A 65 4.95 4.46 4.26
C SER A 65 6.43 4.50 4.60
N SER A 66 7.26 3.79 3.82
CA SER A 66 8.72 3.80 3.97
C SER A 66 9.33 5.19 3.87
N ALA A 67 8.73 6.08 3.09
CA ALA A 67 9.18 7.48 2.98
C ALA A 67 8.95 8.26 4.27
N GLU A 68 7.85 8.02 4.97
CA GLU A 68 7.58 8.63 6.28
C GLU A 68 8.46 8.00 7.36
N LEU A 69 8.63 6.69 7.34
CA LEU A 69 9.53 5.98 8.26
C LEU A 69 10.98 6.47 8.16
N SER A 70 11.44 6.78 6.95
CA SER A 70 12.81 7.33 6.78
C SER A 70 12.98 8.72 7.39
N ARG A 71 11.90 9.46 7.61
CA ARG A 71 11.90 10.77 8.27
C ARG A 71 11.78 10.65 9.79
N ALA A 72 10.88 9.79 10.25
CA ALA A 72 10.50 9.70 11.66
C ALA A 72 11.27 8.63 12.43
N ALA A 73 11.54 7.49 11.82
CA ALA A 73 12.12 6.33 12.48
C ALA A 73 13.61 6.19 12.21
N CYS A 74 14.41 7.12 12.70
CA CYS A 74 15.86 7.00 12.51
C CYS A 74 16.46 5.82 13.31
N CYS A 75 15.95 5.48 14.48
CA CYS A 75 16.57 4.52 15.37
C CYS A 75 15.73 3.27 15.64
N ASN A 76 14.46 3.41 16.02
CA ASN A 76 13.64 2.27 16.41
C ASN A 76 12.14 2.44 16.09
N LEU A 77 11.38 1.34 16.24
CA LEU A 77 9.94 1.31 15.98
C LEU A 77 9.16 2.35 16.81
N GLY A 78 9.55 2.59 18.07
CA GLY A 78 8.87 3.57 18.91
C GLY A 78 8.90 4.99 18.35
N GLU A 79 9.96 5.36 17.66
CA GLU A 79 10.09 6.69 17.04
C GLU A 79 9.25 6.86 15.79
N SER A 80 8.88 5.76 15.15
CA SER A 80 8.05 5.76 13.93
C SER A 80 6.68 6.40 14.13
N PHE A 81 6.21 6.45 15.38
CA PHE A 81 4.88 6.96 15.69
C PHE A 81 4.88 8.45 16.06
N VAL A 82 6.03 9.09 16.19
CA VAL A 82 6.12 10.51 16.59
C VAL A 82 5.36 11.43 15.62
N THR A 83 5.34 11.08 14.35
CA THR A 83 4.61 11.85 13.32
C THR A 83 3.15 11.41 13.14
N ASN A 84 2.74 10.32 13.78
CA ASN A 84 1.38 9.81 13.65
C ASN A 84 0.48 10.32 14.80
N PRO A 85 -0.53 11.16 14.51
CA PRO A 85 -1.39 11.74 15.54
C PRO A 85 -2.32 10.72 16.20
N SER A 86 -2.39 9.51 15.71
CA SER A 86 -3.29 8.47 16.20
C SER A 86 -2.67 7.57 17.25
N VAL A 87 -1.34 7.56 17.31
CA VAL A 87 -0.55 6.69 18.19
C VAL A 87 0.33 7.57 19.05
N ASP A 88 0.15 7.52 20.34
CA ASP A 88 1.01 8.19 21.31
C ASP A 88 2.02 7.18 21.88
N VAL A 89 3.28 7.59 21.96
CA VAL A 89 4.37 6.79 22.52
C VAL A 89 4.96 7.54 23.69
N SER A 90 4.86 6.96 24.86
CA SER A 90 5.44 7.50 26.09
C SER A 90 6.41 6.51 26.74
N TYR A 91 7.32 7.02 27.57
CA TYR A 91 8.13 6.13 28.38
C TYR A 91 7.27 5.58 29.53
N SER A 92 7.30 4.26 29.69
CA SER A 92 6.67 3.60 30.84
C SER A 92 7.63 3.54 32.04
N ASP A 93 8.93 3.50 31.77
CA ASP A 93 9.97 3.54 32.77
C ASP A 93 11.20 4.27 32.20
N ALA A 94 11.58 5.35 32.85
CA ALA A 94 12.73 6.16 32.43
C ALA A 94 14.08 5.47 32.68
N ALA A 95 14.17 4.58 33.68
CA ALA A 95 15.41 3.92 34.04
C ALA A 95 15.77 2.82 33.03
N THR A 96 14.79 2.07 32.55
CA THR A 96 15.01 0.98 31.59
C THR A 96 14.82 1.41 30.13
N GLY A 97 14.33 2.64 29.90
CA GLY A 97 14.01 3.12 28.57
C GLY A 97 12.81 2.41 27.92
N ALA A 98 12.02 1.67 28.71
CA ALA A 98 10.84 0.98 28.24
C ALA A 98 9.80 1.97 27.72
N LYS A 99 9.28 1.73 26.52
CA LYS A 99 8.29 2.58 25.85
C LYS A 99 6.91 1.91 25.87
N GLN A 100 5.88 2.71 25.96
CA GLN A 100 4.51 2.26 25.91
C GLN A 100 3.76 2.97 24.81
N ILE A 101 3.04 2.18 23.99
CA ILE A 101 2.11 2.71 23.01
C ILE A 101 0.76 2.97 23.68
N LYS A 102 0.14 4.09 23.33
CA LYS A 102 -1.26 4.38 23.63
C LYS A 102 -1.99 4.58 22.30
N LEU A 103 -3.05 3.84 22.13
CA LEU A 103 -3.94 3.97 20.98
C LEU A 103 -5.35 4.30 21.51
N LEU A 104 -5.96 5.35 20.99
CA LEU A 104 -7.26 5.85 21.46
C LEU A 104 -7.28 6.14 22.97
N GLY A 105 -6.15 6.54 23.55
CA GLY A 105 -6.02 6.87 24.97
C GLY A 105 -5.81 5.68 25.93
N LEU A 106 -5.86 4.45 25.43
CA LEU A 106 -5.63 3.25 26.23
C LEU A 106 -4.20 2.72 26.04
N SER A 107 -3.65 2.15 27.10
CA SER A 107 -2.26 1.71 27.17
C SER A 107 -1.99 0.42 26.38
N GLY A 108 -0.74 0.11 26.19
CA GLY A 108 -0.22 -0.90 25.28
C GLY A 108 -0.68 -2.34 25.49
N THR A 109 -1.20 -2.72 26.65
CA THR A 109 -1.80 -4.05 26.87
C THR A 109 -3.08 -4.28 26.06
N TYR A 110 -3.72 -3.20 25.59
CA TYR A 110 -4.94 -3.24 24.78
C TYR A 110 -4.70 -3.04 23.30
N VAL A 111 -3.42 -2.86 22.92
CA VAL A 111 -2.97 -2.72 21.53
C VAL A 111 -2.23 -3.98 21.13
N GLN A 112 -2.69 -4.65 20.11
CA GLN A 112 -2.00 -5.83 19.59
C GLN A 112 -0.88 -5.44 18.64
N MET A 113 0.32 -5.94 18.91
CA MET A 113 1.46 -5.81 18.01
C MET A 113 1.58 -7.04 17.11
N LEU A 114 1.76 -6.79 15.82
CA LEU A 114 1.98 -7.80 14.81
C LEU A 114 3.28 -7.50 14.07
N THR A 115 3.94 -8.56 13.66
CA THR A 115 5.06 -8.51 12.72
C THR A 115 4.74 -9.45 11.57
N GLU A 116 4.70 -8.94 10.34
CA GLU A 116 4.31 -9.73 9.16
C GLU A 116 2.96 -10.47 9.36
N ASN A 117 1.99 -9.81 10.00
CA ASN A 117 0.67 -10.34 10.38
C ASN A 117 0.71 -11.48 11.42
N ILE A 118 1.82 -11.66 12.11
CA ILE A 118 1.96 -12.66 13.20
C ILE A 118 2.02 -11.90 14.53
N PRO A 119 1.20 -12.24 15.54
CA PRO A 119 1.25 -11.62 16.86
C PRO A 119 2.63 -11.71 17.49
N ASN A 120 3.19 -10.58 17.87
CA ASN A 120 4.52 -10.46 18.43
C ASN A 120 4.54 -9.43 19.57
N TYR A 121 5.57 -9.45 20.41
CA TYR A 121 5.76 -8.52 21.53
C TYR A 121 4.56 -8.46 22.47
N ARG A 122 4.10 -9.60 22.93
CA ARG A 122 2.92 -9.75 23.80
C ARG A 122 3.28 -9.64 25.28
N GLY A 123 2.32 -9.19 26.09
CA GLY A 123 2.45 -9.13 27.54
C GLY A 123 3.64 -8.31 28.01
N ALA A 124 4.51 -8.86 28.85
CA ALA A 124 5.68 -8.20 29.41
C ALA A 124 6.76 -7.79 28.38
N ALA A 125 6.78 -8.42 27.21
CA ALA A 125 7.71 -8.08 26.14
C ALA A 125 7.29 -6.82 25.34
N SER A 126 6.03 -6.42 25.40
CA SER A 126 5.50 -5.29 24.63
C SER A 126 6.27 -3.98 24.81
N PRO A 127 6.61 -3.53 26.02
CA PRO A 127 7.34 -2.28 26.22
C PRO A 127 8.74 -2.27 25.62
N TYR A 128 9.39 -3.42 25.62
CA TYR A 128 10.77 -3.56 25.12
C TYR A 128 10.82 -3.78 23.60
N GLY A 129 9.82 -4.43 23.02
CA GLY A 129 9.74 -4.70 21.59
C GLY A 129 9.83 -3.45 20.73
N LEU A 130 9.34 -2.33 21.21
CA LEU A 130 9.38 -1.04 20.51
C LEU A 130 10.82 -0.50 20.33
N GLY A 131 11.72 -0.86 21.23
CA GLY A 131 13.13 -0.48 21.15
C GLY A 131 13.97 -1.41 20.29
N TYR A 132 13.53 -2.66 20.11
CA TYR A 132 14.36 -3.70 19.45
C TYR A 132 14.20 -3.76 17.93
N VAL A 133 13.13 -3.17 17.37
CA VAL A 133 12.94 -3.16 15.92
C VAL A 133 13.63 -1.94 15.32
N PRO A 134 14.71 -2.12 14.53
CA PRO A 134 15.40 -1.02 13.89
C PRO A 134 14.56 -0.33 12.83
N GLY A 135 14.54 1.00 12.83
CA GLY A 135 13.82 1.80 11.83
C GLY A 135 14.14 1.44 10.36
N PRO A 136 15.41 1.28 9.99
CA PRO A 136 15.80 0.96 8.62
C PRO A 136 15.29 -0.38 8.09
N TRP A 137 14.92 -1.32 8.95
CA TRP A 137 14.39 -2.63 8.53
C TRP A 137 12.92 -2.58 8.12
N MET A 138 12.20 -1.56 8.56
CA MET A 138 10.77 -1.45 8.31
C MET A 138 10.47 -0.96 6.89
N GLN A 139 9.53 -1.64 6.23
CA GLN A 139 8.98 -1.25 4.93
C GLN A 139 7.75 -0.37 5.12
N SER A 140 6.84 -0.80 5.97
CA SER A 140 5.62 -0.09 6.29
C SER A 140 5.10 -0.45 7.67
N ILE A 141 4.28 0.42 8.26
CA ILE A 141 3.53 0.15 9.48
C ILE A 141 2.06 0.39 9.18
N GLN A 142 1.23 -0.58 9.49
CA GLN A 142 -0.22 -0.49 9.38
C GLN A 142 -0.80 -0.32 10.79
N VAL A 143 -1.56 0.74 10.99
CA VAL A 143 -2.27 1.03 12.24
C VAL A 143 -3.76 0.87 11.99
N SER A 144 -4.36 -0.16 12.57
CA SER A 144 -5.79 -0.43 12.50
C SER A 144 -6.44 -0.04 13.81
N LYS A 145 -7.44 0.85 13.75
CA LYS A 145 -8.16 1.37 14.92
C LYS A 145 -9.45 0.63 15.14
N GLY A 146 -9.71 0.29 16.38
CA GLY A 146 -10.90 -0.46 16.80
C GLY A 146 -10.63 -1.96 16.94
N ILE A 147 -11.68 -2.71 17.23
CA ILE A 147 -11.60 -4.15 17.49
C ILE A 147 -11.12 -4.86 16.22
N SER A 148 -10.06 -5.64 16.37
CA SER A 148 -9.46 -6.41 15.28
C SER A 148 -10.05 -7.83 15.19
N SER A 149 -9.58 -8.57 14.18
CA SER A 149 -9.99 -9.95 13.97
C SER A 149 -9.60 -10.86 15.14
N VAL A 150 -10.53 -11.67 15.61
CA VAL A 150 -10.31 -12.68 16.66
C VAL A 150 -9.24 -13.69 16.27
N LYS A 151 -8.94 -13.85 14.97
CA LYS A 151 -7.88 -14.71 14.45
C LYS A 151 -6.53 -14.45 15.10
N ASN A 152 -6.22 -13.19 15.40
CA ASN A 152 -4.92 -12.77 15.94
C ASN A 152 -4.88 -12.80 17.48
N GLY A 153 -5.98 -13.05 18.16
CA GLY A 153 -6.09 -13.08 19.61
C GLY A 153 -7.03 -12.00 20.17
N TYR A 154 -7.10 -11.93 21.49
CA TYR A 154 -8.03 -11.08 22.21
C TYR A 154 -7.47 -9.69 22.62
N GLU A 155 -6.20 -9.44 22.39
CA GLU A 155 -5.49 -8.25 22.87
C GLU A 155 -5.81 -6.99 22.07
N ALA A 156 -6.38 -7.12 20.88
CA ALA A 156 -6.70 -6.00 19.99
C ALA A 156 -8.04 -5.33 20.39
N ILE A 157 -8.08 -4.68 21.53
CA ILE A 157 -9.28 -3.97 22.02
C ILE A 157 -9.34 -2.58 21.40
N THR A 158 -8.25 -1.84 21.43
CA THR A 158 -8.17 -0.48 20.84
C THR A 158 -7.71 -0.51 19.38
N GLY A 159 -7.01 -1.54 19.01
CA GLY A 159 -6.52 -1.72 17.65
C GLY A 159 -5.33 -2.66 17.57
N GLN A 160 -4.81 -2.75 16.36
CA GLN A 160 -3.61 -3.52 16.07
C GLN A 160 -2.61 -2.68 15.28
N ILE A 161 -1.35 -2.96 15.49
CA ILE A 161 -0.23 -2.35 14.77
C ILE A 161 0.56 -3.47 14.11
N ASN A 162 0.61 -3.49 12.79
CA ASN A 162 1.37 -4.47 12.01
C ASN A 162 2.61 -3.82 11.40
N VAL A 163 3.75 -4.42 11.62
CA VAL A 163 5.03 -3.99 11.06
C VAL A 163 5.43 -4.94 9.94
N GLU A 164 5.68 -4.38 8.77
CA GLU A 164 6.20 -5.12 7.62
C GLU A 164 7.67 -4.77 7.39
N PHE A 165 8.50 -5.78 7.17
CA PHE A 165 9.92 -5.61 6.92
C PHE A 165 10.24 -5.52 5.42
N LYS A 166 11.36 -4.90 5.12
CA LYS A 166 11.94 -4.87 3.76
C LYS A 166 12.37 -6.29 3.38
N LYS A 167 12.01 -6.69 2.17
CA LYS A 167 12.38 -7.97 1.55
C LYS A 167 13.41 -7.75 0.46
#